data_8cb6366c83bf2495b726acb160ab7f26
#
_entry.id   8cb6366c83bf2495b726acb160ab7f26
#
_cell.length_a   1.000
_cell.length_b   1.000
_cell.length_c   1.000
_cell.angle_alpha   90.00
_cell.angle_beta   90.00
_cell.angle_gamma   90.00
#
_symmetry.space_group_name_H-M   'P 1'
#
loop_
_entity.id
_entity.type
_entity.pdbx_description
1 polymer ?
#
loop_
_entity_poly.entity_id
_entity_poly.type
_entity_poly.pdbx_seq_one_letter_code
_entity_poly.pdbx_strand_id
1 'polypeptide(L)'
;MDDQGKMVWYDKSNSPQENPYWVTQYRQNDDTRNRILGNASLKYAPTDWFDIELRGGTDYYTTTTTQKLYSGGNTKPEGSYSEGSETFYENNFSFLATARKDDLISKLGGFVTFGGNIMQQKRTKMNASAGTLLVPDLFDVNNGVDKPSITSSLTQRKMNSLYGSLQLNWDGWLFLDVTARKIGRLRCRKAQPLLFLSVCQLVCGDLRYVAEDWRKHAGLVLFR
;
A
#
# COMPACT_ATOMS: atom_id res chain seq x y z
N MET A 1 24.83 30.72 16.80
CA MET A 1 26.13 30.09 16.98
C MET A 1 27.02 31.02 17.77
N ASP A 2 27.85 30.45 18.59
CA ASP A 2 28.96 31.19 19.16
C ASP A 2 30.14 31.28 18.14
N ASP A 3 31.21 32.00 18.53
CA ASP A 3 32.40 32.18 17.68
C ASP A 3 33.16 30.84 17.39
N GLN A 4 32.78 29.77 18.09
CA GLN A 4 33.35 28.42 17.94
C GLN A 4 32.42 27.48 17.12
N GLY A 5 31.33 28.00 16.56
CA GLY A 5 30.39 27.22 15.78
C GLY A 5 29.45 26.36 16.60
N LYS A 6 29.37 26.51 17.93
CA LYS A 6 28.48 25.76 18.78
C LYS A 6 27.09 26.38 18.85
N MET A 7 26.09 25.54 19.12
CA MET A 7 24.73 26.00 19.32
C MET A 7 24.63 26.87 20.57
N VAL A 8 24.01 28.04 20.45
CA VAL A 8 23.71 28.92 21.57
C VAL A 8 22.22 28.80 21.92
N TRP A 9 21.95 28.61 23.20
CA TRP A 9 20.61 28.62 23.75
C TRP A 9 20.38 29.87 24.59
N TYR A 10 19.19 30.44 24.57
CA TYR A 10 18.92 31.74 25.20
C TYR A 10 19.00 31.72 26.73
N ASP A 11 18.68 30.62 27.38
CA ASP A 11 18.61 30.49 28.84
C ASP A 11 19.84 29.84 29.49
N LYS A 12 20.86 29.51 28.71
CA LYS A 12 22.09 28.80 29.13
C LYS A 12 21.82 27.51 29.92
N SER A 13 20.59 27.00 29.90
CA SER A 13 20.25 25.74 30.54
C SER A 13 20.83 24.57 29.71
N ASN A 14 21.23 23.50 30.40
CA ASN A 14 21.59 22.24 29.74
C ASN A 14 20.34 21.49 29.28
N SER A 15 19.37 22.20 28.67
CA SER A 15 18.18 21.60 28.14
C SER A 15 18.56 20.64 27.00
N PRO A 16 18.00 19.42 26.97
CA PRO A 16 18.18 18.50 25.83
C PRO A 16 17.49 19.02 24.57
N GLN A 17 16.72 20.09 24.67
CA GLN A 17 16.08 20.72 23.51
C GLN A 17 17.10 21.50 22.71
N GLU A 18 17.05 21.34 21.40
CA GLU A 18 17.92 22.07 20.47
C GLU A 18 17.24 23.36 20.01
N ASN A 19 18.03 24.39 19.74
CA ASN A 19 17.54 25.64 19.18
C ASN A 19 16.88 25.40 17.82
N PRO A 20 15.62 25.83 17.59
CA PRO A 20 14.93 25.59 16.31
C PRO A 20 15.68 26.12 15.09
N TYR A 21 16.37 27.25 15.18
CA TYR A 21 17.19 27.79 14.09
C TYR A 21 18.42 26.92 13.81
N TRP A 22 19.01 26.32 14.86
CA TRP A 22 20.08 25.34 14.69
C TRP A 22 19.57 24.11 13.96
N VAL A 23 18.45 23.53 14.40
CA VAL A 23 17.87 22.32 13.84
C VAL A 23 17.59 22.47 12.35
N THR A 24 17.06 23.61 11.92
CA THR A 24 16.72 23.85 10.51
C THR A 24 17.96 23.93 9.61
N GLN A 25 19.10 24.36 10.12
CA GLN A 25 20.33 24.49 9.33
C GLN A 25 21.25 23.27 9.44
N TYR A 26 21.36 22.67 10.61
CA TYR A 26 22.41 21.70 10.95
C TYR A 26 21.89 20.29 11.19
N ARG A 27 20.58 20.08 11.10
CA ARG A 27 19.96 18.76 11.09
C ARG A 27 19.27 18.53 9.75
N GLN A 28 20.05 18.03 8.80
CA GLN A 28 19.59 17.83 7.44
C GLN A 28 19.11 16.38 7.24
N ASN A 29 17.89 16.25 6.75
CA ASN A 29 17.30 14.98 6.35
C ASN A 29 16.89 15.10 4.89
N ASP A 30 17.62 14.43 4.01
CA ASP A 30 17.35 14.42 2.59
C ASP A 30 16.82 13.06 2.17
N ASP A 31 15.78 13.03 1.33
CA ASP A 31 15.34 11.83 0.67
C ASP A 31 15.20 12.04 -0.84
N THR A 32 15.66 11.08 -1.59
CA THR A 32 15.53 11.05 -3.04
C THR A 32 14.78 9.79 -3.43
N ARG A 33 13.66 9.94 -4.16
CA ARG A 33 12.87 8.84 -4.64
C ARG A 33 12.78 8.81 -6.15
N ASN A 34 13.19 7.68 -6.71
CA ASN A 34 12.97 7.35 -8.11
C ASN A 34 11.86 6.31 -8.20
N ARG A 35 10.79 6.60 -8.96
CA ARG A 35 9.63 5.72 -9.09
C ARG A 35 9.26 5.50 -10.55
N ILE A 36 8.96 4.25 -10.87
CA ILE A 36 8.42 3.84 -12.16
C ILE A 36 7.07 3.19 -11.89
N LEU A 37 6.03 3.74 -12.49
CA LEU A 37 4.68 3.21 -12.44
C LEU A 37 4.21 2.90 -13.86
N GLY A 38 3.80 1.66 -14.10
CA GLY A 38 3.30 1.24 -15.40
C GLY A 38 2.05 0.40 -15.26
N ASN A 39 1.06 0.63 -16.15
CA ASN A 39 -0.11 -0.22 -16.27
C ASN A 39 -0.39 -0.49 -17.74
N ALA A 40 -0.85 -1.71 -18.03
CA ALA A 40 -1.34 -2.09 -19.34
C ALA A 40 -2.64 -2.86 -19.15
N SER A 41 -3.60 -2.66 -20.06
CA SER A 41 -4.82 -3.44 -20.14
C SER A 41 -5.06 -3.88 -21.57
N LEU A 42 -5.52 -5.11 -21.74
CA LEU A 42 -5.93 -5.69 -23.00
C LEU A 42 -7.35 -6.21 -22.85
N LYS A 43 -8.25 -5.68 -23.64
CA LYS A 43 -9.64 -6.13 -23.70
C LYS A 43 -9.86 -6.86 -25.03
N TYR A 44 -10.40 -8.06 -24.95
CA TYR A 44 -10.76 -8.88 -26.11
C TYR A 44 -12.21 -9.30 -25.99
N ALA A 45 -13.01 -8.93 -26.98
CA ALA A 45 -14.44 -9.23 -27.07
C ALA A 45 -14.68 -10.11 -28.31
N PRO A 46 -14.62 -11.44 -28.18
CA PRO A 46 -14.85 -12.35 -29.30
C PRO A 46 -16.30 -12.35 -29.79
N THR A 47 -17.24 -11.95 -28.90
CA THR A 47 -18.68 -11.87 -29.18
C THR A 47 -19.28 -10.64 -28.50
N ASP A 48 -20.47 -10.22 -28.93
CA ASP A 48 -21.17 -9.07 -28.32
C ASP A 48 -21.60 -9.31 -26.88
N TRP A 49 -21.74 -10.57 -26.50
CA TRP A 49 -22.20 -10.97 -25.16
C TRP A 49 -21.07 -11.38 -24.22
N PHE A 50 -19.82 -11.53 -24.70
CA PHE A 50 -18.70 -12.00 -23.89
C PHE A 50 -17.44 -11.19 -24.14
N ASP A 51 -16.82 -10.72 -23.07
CA ASP A 51 -15.53 -10.05 -23.12
C ASP A 51 -14.59 -10.53 -22.00
N ILE A 52 -13.31 -10.49 -22.29
CA ILE A 52 -12.22 -10.77 -21.36
C ILE A 52 -11.31 -9.56 -21.30
N GLU A 53 -10.99 -9.14 -20.11
CA GLU A 53 -10.03 -8.07 -19.85
C GLU A 53 -8.86 -8.62 -19.03
N LEU A 54 -7.65 -8.40 -19.51
CA LEU A 54 -6.39 -8.65 -18.81
C LEU A 54 -5.78 -7.32 -18.42
N ARG A 55 -5.36 -7.19 -17.17
CA ARG A 55 -4.67 -5.99 -16.67
C ARG A 55 -3.38 -6.40 -16.01
N GLY A 56 -2.30 -5.71 -16.34
CA GLY A 56 -1.01 -5.80 -15.69
C GLY A 56 -0.58 -4.45 -15.17
N GLY A 57 -0.10 -4.39 -13.94
CA GLY A 57 0.44 -3.17 -13.36
C GLY A 57 1.71 -3.45 -12.57
N THR A 58 2.65 -2.54 -12.64
CA THR A 58 3.88 -2.58 -11.86
C THR A 58 4.13 -1.23 -11.21
N ASP A 59 4.53 -1.26 -9.95
CA ASP A 59 4.99 -0.10 -9.19
C ASP A 59 6.35 -0.43 -8.58
N TYR A 60 7.36 0.28 -9.02
CA TYR A 60 8.72 0.15 -8.54
C TYR A 60 9.24 1.49 -8.08
N TYR A 61 9.78 1.55 -6.87
CA TYR A 61 10.52 2.72 -6.44
C TYR A 61 11.73 2.35 -5.59
N THR A 62 12.73 3.22 -5.66
CA THR A 62 13.86 3.24 -4.75
C THR A 62 13.92 4.60 -4.08
N THR A 63 13.99 4.60 -2.75
CA THR A 63 14.18 5.81 -1.95
C THR A 63 15.52 5.70 -1.25
N THR A 64 16.38 6.67 -1.46
CA THR A 64 17.62 6.85 -0.71
C THR A 64 17.42 7.96 0.29
N THR A 65 17.75 7.73 1.55
CA THR A 65 17.60 8.70 2.64
C THR A 65 18.96 8.98 3.25
N THR A 66 19.31 10.23 3.46
CA THR A 66 20.51 10.62 4.20
C THR A 66 20.12 11.51 5.37
N GLN A 67 20.71 11.25 6.51
CA GLN A 67 20.54 12.06 7.72
C GLN A 67 21.89 12.55 8.20
N LYS A 68 22.05 13.85 8.21
CA LYS A 68 23.26 14.54 8.64
C LYS A 68 22.94 15.38 9.86
N LEU A 69 23.64 15.14 10.92
CA LEU A 69 23.65 16.00 12.08
C LEU A 69 25.06 16.57 12.22
N TYR A 70 25.16 17.87 12.07
CA TYR A 70 26.44 18.59 12.19
C TYR A 70 26.92 18.64 13.65
N SER A 71 28.21 18.82 13.81
CA SER A 71 28.84 19.00 15.11
C SER A 71 28.43 20.33 15.78
N GLY A 72 28.55 20.40 17.09
CA GLY A 72 28.23 21.60 17.87
C GLY A 72 26.84 21.66 18.48
N GLY A 73 26.01 20.65 18.27
CA GLY A 73 24.70 20.50 18.93
C GLY A 73 24.81 19.95 20.35
N ASN A 74 23.75 20.11 21.15
CA ASN A 74 23.72 19.64 22.53
C ASN A 74 23.57 18.12 22.67
N THR A 75 22.82 17.49 21.75
CA THR A 75 22.50 16.05 21.84
C THR A 75 23.61 15.16 21.34
N LYS A 76 24.34 15.60 20.32
CA LYS A 76 25.51 14.90 19.74
C LYS A 76 26.54 15.94 19.32
N PRO A 77 27.42 16.35 20.21
CA PRO A 77 28.38 17.43 19.95
C PRO A 77 29.30 17.16 18.77
N GLU A 78 29.64 15.90 18.52
CA GLU A 78 30.53 15.48 17.42
C GLU A 78 29.79 15.29 16.09
N GLY A 79 28.46 15.36 16.10
CA GLY A 79 27.62 15.09 14.95
C GLY A 79 27.31 13.60 14.75
N SER A 80 26.48 13.30 13.77
CA SER A 80 26.18 11.92 13.37
C SER A 80 25.77 11.82 11.91
N TYR A 81 25.95 10.63 11.34
CA TYR A 81 25.56 10.32 9.99
C TYR A 81 24.83 9.00 9.89
N SER A 82 23.78 8.95 9.08
CA SER A 82 23.16 7.71 8.66
C SER A 82 22.63 7.82 7.24
N GLU A 83 22.67 6.70 6.54
CA GLU A 83 22.09 6.55 5.22
C GLU A 83 21.21 5.32 5.16
N GLY A 84 20.16 5.39 4.35
CA GLY A 84 19.22 4.32 4.17
C GLY A 84 18.80 4.14 2.71
N SER A 85 18.48 2.93 2.34
CA SER A 85 17.89 2.60 1.05
C SER A 85 16.66 1.75 1.24
N GLU A 86 15.57 2.16 0.63
CA GLU A 86 14.33 1.38 0.54
C GLU A 86 14.04 1.08 -0.93
N THR A 87 13.99 -0.20 -1.28
CA THR A 87 13.52 -0.66 -2.58
C THR A 87 12.17 -1.34 -2.41
N PHE A 88 11.22 -0.90 -3.18
CA PHE A 88 9.88 -1.44 -3.21
C PHE A 88 9.49 -1.83 -4.63
N TYR A 89 8.87 -2.99 -4.77
CA TYR A 89 8.14 -3.30 -5.99
C TYR A 89 6.83 -4.00 -5.69
N GLU A 90 5.83 -3.70 -6.50
CA GLU A 90 4.54 -4.34 -6.50
C GLU A 90 4.13 -4.66 -7.95
N ASN A 91 3.79 -5.92 -8.18
CA ASN A 91 3.25 -6.38 -9.45
C ASN A 91 1.84 -6.89 -9.23
N ASN A 92 0.91 -6.39 -10.03
CA ASN A 92 -0.50 -6.75 -10.03
C ASN A 92 -0.87 -7.31 -11.41
N PHE A 93 -1.40 -8.52 -11.43
CA PHE A 93 -1.99 -9.11 -12.63
C PHE A 93 -3.43 -9.48 -12.33
N SER A 94 -4.35 -9.04 -13.15
CA SER A 94 -5.75 -9.39 -13.03
C SER A 94 -6.35 -9.79 -14.37
N PHE A 95 -7.33 -10.68 -14.30
CA PHE A 95 -8.20 -10.98 -15.41
C PHE A 95 -9.65 -10.79 -14.97
N LEU A 96 -10.49 -10.41 -15.90
CA LEU A 96 -11.92 -10.26 -15.74
C LEU A 96 -12.61 -10.79 -16.98
N ALA A 97 -13.41 -11.82 -16.82
CA ALA A 97 -14.31 -12.33 -17.86
C ALA A 97 -15.72 -11.83 -17.56
N THR A 98 -16.38 -11.31 -18.55
CA THR A 98 -17.72 -10.75 -18.45
C THR A 98 -18.62 -11.38 -19.50
N ALA A 99 -19.78 -11.89 -19.09
CA ALA A 99 -20.82 -12.36 -19.99
C ALA A 99 -22.12 -11.60 -19.66
N ARG A 100 -22.79 -11.09 -20.70
CA ARG A 100 -24.03 -10.33 -20.59
C ARG A 100 -25.02 -10.78 -21.67
N LYS A 101 -26.23 -10.97 -21.27
CA LYS A 101 -27.31 -11.26 -22.21
C LYS A 101 -28.61 -10.70 -21.66
N ASP A 102 -29.25 -9.86 -22.45
CA ASP A 102 -30.47 -9.14 -22.03
C ASP A 102 -31.71 -10.04 -22.09
N ASP A 103 -31.70 -11.07 -22.96
CA ASP A 103 -32.80 -12.04 -23.12
C ASP A 103 -32.24 -13.49 -23.04
N LEU A 104 -32.07 -14.00 -21.82
CA LEU A 104 -31.70 -15.40 -21.58
C LEU A 104 -32.89 -16.34 -21.81
N ILE A 105 -34.03 -16.02 -21.21
CA ILE A 105 -35.32 -16.74 -21.36
C ILE A 105 -36.40 -15.70 -21.15
N SER A 106 -37.16 -15.34 -22.19
CA SER A 106 -38.33 -14.46 -22.14
C SER A 106 -38.43 -13.55 -20.91
N LYS A 107 -37.87 -12.32 -20.99
CA LYS A 107 -37.85 -11.29 -19.93
C LYS A 107 -36.77 -11.42 -18.84
N LEU A 108 -35.87 -12.42 -18.90
CA LEU A 108 -34.78 -12.57 -17.95
C LEU A 108 -33.48 -12.10 -18.59
N GLY A 109 -32.93 -10.95 -18.15
CA GLY A 109 -31.59 -10.49 -18.45
C GLY A 109 -30.57 -10.95 -17.40
N GLY A 110 -29.34 -11.16 -17.81
CA GLY A 110 -28.28 -11.59 -16.90
C GLY A 110 -26.93 -11.00 -17.24
N PHE A 111 -26.18 -10.68 -16.18
CA PHE A 111 -24.82 -10.21 -16.24
C PHE A 111 -23.98 -11.02 -15.26
N VAL A 112 -22.95 -11.68 -15.78
CA VAL A 112 -22.05 -12.51 -14.96
C VAL A 112 -20.63 -12.00 -15.14
N THR A 113 -19.92 -11.79 -14.03
CA THR A 113 -18.47 -11.55 -14.06
C THR A 113 -17.73 -12.61 -13.28
N PHE A 114 -16.60 -13.00 -13.79
CA PHE A 114 -15.64 -13.85 -13.10
C PHE A 114 -14.25 -13.29 -13.29
N GLY A 115 -13.51 -13.11 -12.19
CA GLY A 115 -12.20 -12.52 -12.25
C GLY A 115 -11.26 -13.03 -11.18
N GLY A 116 -9.99 -12.73 -11.37
CA GLY A 116 -8.95 -13.02 -10.42
C GLY A 116 -7.87 -11.96 -10.43
N ASN A 117 -7.16 -11.88 -9.30
CA ASN A 117 -6.04 -10.98 -9.15
C ASN A 117 -4.91 -11.70 -8.43
N ILE A 118 -3.69 -11.50 -8.92
CA ILE A 118 -2.44 -11.94 -8.30
C ILE A 118 -1.62 -10.69 -8.02
N MET A 119 -1.36 -10.42 -6.75
CA MET A 119 -0.51 -9.32 -6.30
C MET A 119 0.74 -9.88 -5.63
N GLN A 120 1.89 -9.37 -6.02
CA GLN A 120 3.19 -9.66 -5.40
C GLN A 120 3.85 -8.35 -5.01
N GLN A 121 4.19 -8.22 -3.73
CA GLN A 121 4.84 -7.05 -3.16
C GLN A 121 6.11 -7.48 -2.43
N LYS A 122 7.20 -6.75 -2.64
CA LYS A 122 8.43 -6.91 -1.87
C LYS A 122 8.98 -5.54 -1.49
N ARG A 123 9.37 -5.43 -0.24
CA ARG A 123 10.01 -4.24 0.31
C ARG A 123 11.29 -4.66 0.99
N THR A 124 12.39 -4.11 0.54
CA THR A 124 13.71 -4.29 1.14
C THR A 124 14.15 -2.95 1.70
N LYS A 125 14.52 -2.92 2.97
CA LYS A 125 15.09 -1.74 3.61
C LYS A 125 16.47 -2.10 4.12
N MET A 126 17.42 -1.20 3.93
CA MET A 126 18.74 -1.23 4.52
C MET A 126 19.03 0.15 5.11
N ASN A 127 19.54 0.17 6.31
CA ASN A 127 19.97 1.40 6.96
C ASN A 127 21.36 1.17 7.57
N ALA A 128 22.26 2.09 7.30
CA ALA A 128 23.61 2.12 7.83
C ALA A 128 23.79 3.40 8.62
N SER A 129 24.35 3.31 9.82
CA SER A 129 24.59 4.46 10.69
C SER A 129 26.02 4.41 11.22
N ALA A 130 26.73 5.50 11.03
CA ALA A 130 28.06 5.72 11.63
C ALA A 130 27.97 5.96 13.14
N GLY A 131 26.76 6.34 13.65
CA GLY A 131 26.63 6.79 15.03
C GLY A 131 27.26 8.17 15.24
N THR A 132 28.10 8.31 16.28
CA THR A 132 28.89 9.52 16.55
C THR A 132 30.07 9.58 15.60
N LEU A 133 30.32 10.74 14.99
CA LEU A 133 31.42 10.93 14.04
C LEU A 133 32.75 11.02 14.76
N LEU A 134 33.78 10.39 14.18
CA LEU A 134 35.15 10.50 14.63
C LEU A 134 35.78 11.85 14.21
N VAL A 135 35.60 12.20 12.94
CA VAL A 135 35.96 13.50 12.41
C VAL A 135 34.68 14.31 12.23
N PRO A 136 34.54 15.45 12.95
CA PRO A 136 33.35 16.28 12.85
C PRO A 136 33.03 16.69 11.40
N ASP A 137 31.74 16.66 11.06
CA ASP A 137 31.19 17.10 9.77
C ASP A 137 31.70 16.37 8.52
N LEU A 138 32.46 15.28 8.69
CA LEU A 138 32.75 14.33 7.61
C LEU A 138 31.68 13.25 7.56
N PHE A 139 30.70 13.40 6.66
CA PHE A 139 29.53 12.53 6.55
C PHE A 139 29.83 11.28 5.70
N ASP A 140 30.41 10.29 6.35
CA ASP A 140 30.68 8.96 5.79
C ASP A 140 30.31 7.88 6.82
N VAL A 141 29.75 6.75 6.35
CA VAL A 141 29.35 5.64 7.23
C VAL A 141 30.54 5.05 8.00
N ASN A 142 31.72 5.08 7.41
CA ASN A 142 32.93 4.56 8.03
C ASN A 142 33.60 5.55 8.99
N ASN A 143 33.13 6.80 9.04
CA ASN A 143 33.62 7.84 9.94
C ASN A 143 32.95 7.81 11.32
N GLY A 144 32.58 6.66 11.80
CA GLY A 144 32.06 6.49 13.16
C GLY A 144 33.15 6.21 14.17
N VAL A 145 32.99 6.68 15.42
CA VAL A 145 33.83 6.28 16.56
C VAL A 145 33.73 4.77 16.78
N ASP A 146 32.53 4.23 16.64
CA ASP A 146 32.23 2.82 16.73
C ASP A 146 32.05 2.22 15.32
N LYS A 147 32.02 0.86 15.27
CA LYS A 147 31.70 0.17 14.02
C LYS A 147 30.31 0.55 13.53
N PRO A 148 30.13 0.78 12.21
CA PRO A 148 28.83 1.10 11.64
C PRO A 148 27.75 0.09 12.01
N SER A 149 26.59 0.60 12.44
CA SER A 149 25.41 -0.23 12.68
C SER A 149 24.64 -0.40 11.37
N ILE A 150 24.53 -1.64 10.90
CA ILE A 150 23.79 -1.96 9.68
C ILE A 150 22.55 -2.77 10.04
N THR A 151 21.40 -2.28 9.67
CA THR A 151 20.12 -2.98 9.82
C THR A 151 19.50 -3.26 8.45
N SER A 152 19.01 -4.46 8.27
CA SER A 152 18.31 -4.82 7.05
C SER A 152 16.98 -5.50 7.37
N SER A 153 15.95 -5.21 6.59
CA SER A 153 14.66 -5.84 6.71
C SER A 153 14.08 -6.17 5.36
N LEU A 154 13.46 -7.33 5.26
CA LEU A 154 12.78 -7.82 4.08
C LEU A 154 11.33 -8.12 4.41
N THR A 155 10.41 -7.48 3.70
CA THR A 155 8.98 -7.76 3.80
C THR A 155 8.48 -8.22 2.44
N GLN A 156 7.87 -9.40 2.41
CA GLN A 156 7.24 -9.96 1.21
C GLN A 156 5.76 -10.25 1.48
N ARG A 157 4.93 -9.96 0.51
CA ARG A 157 3.50 -10.19 0.54
C ARG A 157 3.03 -10.70 -0.81
N LYS A 158 2.28 -11.79 -0.78
CA LYS A 158 1.62 -12.33 -1.96
C LYS A 158 0.14 -12.52 -1.67
N MET A 159 -0.70 -12.05 -2.55
CA MET A 159 -2.14 -12.23 -2.46
C MET A 159 -2.67 -12.75 -3.78
N ASN A 160 -3.49 -13.80 -3.69
CA ASN A 160 -4.25 -14.31 -4.81
C ASN A 160 -5.72 -14.17 -4.45
N SER A 161 -6.53 -13.61 -5.32
CA SER A 161 -7.96 -13.50 -5.12
C SER A 161 -8.72 -13.96 -6.35
N LEU A 162 -9.82 -14.66 -6.12
CA LEU A 162 -10.83 -14.98 -7.13
C LEU A 162 -12.14 -14.32 -6.69
N TYR A 163 -12.88 -13.78 -7.63
CA TYR A 163 -14.17 -13.15 -7.38
C TYR A 163 -15.11 -13.39 -8.55
N GLY A 164 -16.39 -13.39 -8.24
CA GLY A 164 -17.44 -13.48 -9.23
C GLY A 164 -18.65 -12.68 -8.78
N SER A 165 -19.40 -12.18 -9.73
CA SER A 165 -20.70 -11.57 -9.51
C SER A 165 -21.71 -12.06 -10.52
N LEU A 166 -22.94 -12.18 -10.08
CA LEU A 166 -24.10 -12.52 -10.87
C LEU A 166 -25.15 -11.45 -10.64
N GLN A 167 -25.60 -10.81 -11.69
CA GLN A 167 -26.71 -9.89 -11.69
C GLN A 167 -27.80 -10.47 -12.58
N LEU A 168 -28.99 -10.60 -12.07
CA LEU A 168 -30.17 -11.03 -12.80
C LEU A 168 -31.23 -9.93 -12.78
N ASN A 169 -31.83 -9.69 -13.91
CA ASN A 169 -32.93 -8.75 -14.08
C ASN A 169 -34.10 -9.45 -14.70
N TRP A 170 -35.24 -9.46 -14.01
CA TRP A 170 -36.49 -10.01 -14.53
C TRP A 170 -37.48 -8.88 -14.88
N ASP A 171 -37.76 -8.71 -16.17
CA ASP A 171 -38.76 -7.78 -16.71
C ASP A 171 -38.63 -6.33 -16.19
N GLY A 172 -37.46 -5.94 -15.71
CA GLY A 172 -37.21 -4.60 -15.17
C GLY A 172 -37.73 -4.32 -13.77
N TRP A 173 -38.50 -5.23 -13.16
CA TRP A 173 -39.09 -5.06 -11.84
C TRP A 173 -38.38 -5.80 -10.71
N LEU A 174 -37.65 -6.90 -11.01
CA LEU A 174 -36.90 -7.67 -10.01
C LEU A 174 -35.44 -7.75 -10.40
N PHE A 175 -34.58 -7.32 -9.47
CA PHE A 175 -33.13 -7.38 -9.62
C PHE A 175 -32.51 -8.21 -8.50
N LEU A 176 -31.66 -9.15 -8.86
CA LEU A 176 -30.89 -9.97 -7.93
C LEU A 176 -29.41 -9.80 -8.19
N ASP A 177 -28.67 -9.32 -7.19
CA ASP A 177 -27.21 -9.19 -7.20
C ASP A 177 -26.57 -10.15 -6.21
N VAL A 178 -25.68 -11.01 -6.69
CA VAL A 178 -24.90 -11.94 -5.87
C VAL A 178 -23.42 -11.74 -6.17
N THR A 179 -22.62 -11.47 -5.15
CA THR A 179 -21.15 -11.38 -5.28
C THR A 179 -20.46 -12.34 -4.32
N ALA A 180 -19.41 -12.97 -4.81
CA ALA A 180 -18.57 -13.84 -4.01
C ALA A 180 -17.09 -13.53 -4.25
N ARG A 181 -16.27 -13.52 -3.19
CA ARG A 181 -14.83 -13.30 -3.26
C ARG A 181 -14.09 -14.23 -2.32
N LYS A 182 -13.04 -14.88 -2.85
CA LYS A 182 -12.11 -15.68 -2.08
C LYS A 182 -10.73 -15.02 -2.15
N ILE A 183 -10.13 -14.75 -0.99
CA ILE A 183 -8.80 -14.13 -0.89
C ILE A 183 -7.86 -15.12 -0.19
N GLY A 184 -6.81 -15.53 -0.88
CA GLY A 184 -5.69 -16.25 -0.30
C GLY A 184 -4.53 -15.28 -0.03
N ARG A 185 -4.08 -15.17 1.21
CA ARG A 185 -2.95 -14.34 1.60
C ARG A 185 -1.81 -15.23 2.07
N LEU A 186 -0.69 -15.19 1.35
CA LEU A 186 0.58 -15.80 1.79
C LEU A 186 1.41 -14.72 2.48
N ARG A 187 1.47 -14.81 3.78
CA ARG A 187 2.49 -14.14 4.59
C ARG A 187 3.44 -15.24 5.06
N CYS A 188 4.71 -15.02 5.21
CA CYS A 188 5.72 -16.03 5.62
C CYS A 188 5.41 -16.88 6.87
N ARG A 189 4.20 -16.85 7.39
CA ARG A 189 3.64 -17.73 8.42
C ARG A 189 2.23 -18.14 8.02
N LYS A 190 2.03 -19.43 7.66
CA LYS A 190 0.77 -20.15 7.39
C LYS A 190 -0.33 -19.37 6.64
N ALA A 191 -0.61 -19.81 5.42
CA ALA A 191 -1.74 -19.37 4.62
C ALA A 191 -3.07 -19.74 5.28
N GLN A 192 -3.89 -18.76 5.61
CA GLN A 192 -5.30 -18.96 5.92
C GLN A 192 -6.15 -18.43 4.76
N PRO A 193 -6.98 -19.25 4.12
CA PRO A 193 -7.94 -18.79 3.13
C PRO A 193 -9.08 -18.07 3.84
N LEU A 194 -9.26 -16.80 3.51
CA LEU A 194 -10.43 -16.02 3.93
C LEU A 194 -11.46 -16.05 2.80
N LEU A 195 -12.59 -16.68 3.05
CA LEU A 195 -13.76 -16.63 2.18
C LEU A 195 -14.65 -15.47 2.65
N PHE A 196 -14.79 -14.44 1.84
CA PHE A 196 -15.82 -13.41 2.05
C PHE A 196 -16.96 -13.66 1.05
N LEU A 197 -18.10 -14.06 1.55
CA LEU A 197 -19.37 -13.97 0.83
C LEU A 197 -19.95 -12.60 1.17
N SER A 198 -19.98 -11.69 0.24
CA SER A 198 -20.63 -10.40 0.46
C SER A 198 -21.79 -10.21 -0.49
N VAL A 199 -22.95 -10.11 0.10
CA VAL A 199 -24.16 -9.43 -0.32
C VAL A 199 -24.95 -10.10 -1.45
N CYS A 200 -26.09 -10.63 -1.07
CA CYS A 200 -27.24 -10.79 -1.94
C CYS A 200 -28.14 -9.55 -1.78
N GLN A 201 -28.27 -8.74 -2.82
CA GLN A 201 -29.16 -7.58 -2.84
C GLN A 201 -30.33 -7.86 -3.75
N LEU A 202 -31.55 -7.86 -3.18
CA LEU A 202 -32.78 -8.02 -3.90
C LEU A 202 -33.50 -6.67 -3.98
N VAL A 203 -33.64 -6.12 -5.18
CA VAL A 203 -34.35 -4.85 -5.40
C VAL A 203 -35.56 -5.07 -6.32
N CYS A 204 -36.72 -4.71 -5.85
CA CYS A 204 -37.94 -4.67 -6.65
C CYS A 204 -38.22 -3.25 -7.16
N GLY A 205 -38.50 -3.07 -8.45
CA GLY A 205 -38.61 -1.78 -9.12
C GLY A 205 -39.69 -0.84 -8.61
N ASP A 206 -40.82 -1.35 -8.08
CA ASP A 206 -41.96 -0.55 -7.55
C ASP A 206 -42.20 -0.70 -6.03
N LEU A 207 -41.52 -1.63 -5.38
CA LEU A 207 -41.62 -1.84 -3.94
C LEU A 207 -40.21 -2.08 -3.40
N ARG A 208 -39.66 -1.06 -2.73
CA ARG A 208 -38.45 -1.24 -1.94
C ARG A 208 -38.80 -2.08 -0.70
N TYR A 209 -38.76 -3.38 -0.85
CA TYR A 209 -38.91 -4.29 0.28
C TYR A 209 -37.54 -4.41 0.95
N VAL A 210 -37.31 -3.56 1.94
CA VAL A 210 -36.16 -3.72 2.86
C VAL A 210 -36.61 -4.76 3.87
N ALA A 211 -36.19 -6.01 3.69
CA ALA A 211 -36.41 -7.05 4.70
C ALA A 211 -35.49 -6.75 5.91
N GLU A 212 -35.92 -5.89 6.81
CA GLU A 212 -35.21 -5.56 8.05
C GLU A 212 -35.01 -6.74 9.00
N ASP A 213 -35.81 -7.78 8.83
CA ASP A 213 -35.86 -8.93 9.75
C ASP A 213 -34.76 -9.97 9.52
N TRP A 214 -34.07 -9.93 8.38
CA TRP A 214 -32.96 -10.83 8.05
C TRP A 214 -31.59 -10.40 8.63
N ARG A 215 -31.48 -9.20 9.21
CA ARG A 215 -30.25 -8.69 9.82
C ARG A 215 -29.75 -9.51 11.00
N LYS A 216 -30.61 -10.25 11.65
CA LYS A 216 -30.25 -11.00 12.87
C LYS A 216 -29.63 -12.37 12.60
N HIS A 217 -29.76 -12.92 11.42
CA HIS A 217 -29.39 -14.31 11.15
C HIS A 217 -28.37 -14.52 10.00
N ALA A 218 -28.08 -13.54 9.16
CA ALA A 218 -27.26 -13.74 7.96
C ALA A 218 -26.09 -12.76 7.73
N GLY A 219 -25.83 -11.82 8.62
CA GLY A 219 -24.73 -10.84 8.44
C GLY A 219 -24.87 -9.98 7.17
N LEU A 220 -26.10 -9.66 6.78
CA LEU A 220 -26.42 -8.86 5.60
C LEU A 220 -26.15 -7.38 5.89
N VAL A 221 -25.21 -6.76 5.20
CA VAL A 221 -24.98 -5.32 5.22
C VAL A 221 -25.65 -4.70 4.01
N LEU A 222 -26.73 -3.95 4.23
CA LEU A 222 -27.40 -3.14 3.22
C LEU A 222 -26.73 -1.77 3.18
N PHE A 223 -26.11 -1.41 2.08
CA PHE A 223 -25.71 -0.02 1.80
C PHE A 223 -26.85 0.71 1.08
N ARG A 224 -27.10 1.91 1.55
CA ARG A 224 -28.08 2.85 1.03
C ARG A 224 -27.48 3.72 -0.04
#